data_9bb0082dfc048656a5c10783ab00b42c
#
_entry.id   9bb0082dfc048656a5c10783ab00b42c
#
_cell.length_a   1.000
_cell.length_b   1.000
_cell.length_c   1.000
_cell.angle_alpha   90.00
_cell.angle_beta   90.00
_cell.angle_gamma   90.00
#
_symmetry.space_group_name_H-M   'P 1'
#
loop_
_entity.id
_entity.type
_entity.pdbx_description
1 polymer ?
#
loop_
_entity_poly.entity_id
_entity_poly.type
_entity_poly.pdbx_seq_one_letter_code
_entity_poly.pdbx_strand_id
1 'polypeptide(L)'
;MSNIPYHEQKDIENIKKLRQMIRELPPFCLEYFRGIEPRTSSRTRIAYAYDLTVFFDFLAKENPVFTRMGIREIRLEHMDEITVSDLEEYMEYLKYRFNDHNQEVTNKERGIMRKISSLKSFYNYFFRIEKLSTNPAALVQLPKLHEKEIIRLDVDEVALLLDEVEQGDNLTEKQKAFHNRTRVRDLALLTLLLGTGIRVSECVGLNLEDVDFKNGGIHIHRKGGKEVTIYFGSEVEDALLDYLDERKDITAEPGSEEALFLSLQRKRINVRSVENLVKKYAKIVTPLKKITPHKLRSTYGTNLYRETGDIYLVADVLGHSDVNTTKKHYAAIEDERRRSARNAVKLREHLE
;
A
#
# COMPACT_ATOMS: atom_id res chain seq x y z
N MET A 1 23.64 18.24 7.43
CA MET A 1 22.61 17.39 8.04
C MET A 1 22.74 16.01 7.46
N SER A 2 22.55 14.95 8.23
CA SER A 2 22.89 13.57 7.87
C SER A 2 22.22 13.14 6.57
N ASN A 3 23.03 12.62 5.67
CA ASN A 3 22.63 12.02 4.37
C ASN A 3 21.89 10.68 4.59
N ILE A 4 20.82 10.72 5.40
CA ILE A 4 20.01 9.53 5.72
C ILE A 4 19.04 9.30 4.56
N PRO A 5 19.02 8.13 3.92
CA PRO A 5 18.08 7.79 2.85
C PRO A 5 16.62 8.01 3.28
N TYR A 6 15.75 8.40 2.34
CA TYR A 6 14.35 8.74 2.64
C TYR A 6 13.60 7.61 3.36
N HIS A 7 13.84 6.35 3.00
CA HIS A 7 13.19 5.20 3.63
C HIS A 7 13.61 5.04 5.10
N GLU A 8 14.87 5.32 5.45
CA GLU A 8 15.35 5.31 6.84
C GLU A 8 14.79 6.46 7.66
N GLN A 9 14.67 7.66 7.05
CA GLN A 9 13.99 8.79 7.70
C GLN A 9 12.57 8.43 8.10
N LYS A 10 11.84 7.75 7.19
CA LYS A 10 10.47 7.27 7.47
C LYS A 10 10.42 6.20 8.54
N ASP A 11 11.40 5.32 8.61
CA ASP A 11 11.49 4.33 9.69
C ASP A 11 11.74 5.01 11.05
N ILE A 12 12.60 6.00 11.11
CA ILE A 12 12.84 6.80 12.33
C ILE A 12 11.54 7.50 12.79
N GLU A 13 10.81 8.15 11.87
CA GLU A 13 9.51 8.76 12.17
C GLU A 13 8.52 7.73 12.73
N ASN A 14 8.44 6.58 12.09
CA ASN A 14 7.57 5.48 12.53
C ASN A 14 7.96 4.96 13.92
N ILE A 15 9.24 4.79 14.21
CA ILE A 15 9.72 4.36 15.53
C ILE A 15 9.35 5.37 16.60
N LYS A 16 9.52 6.67 16.34
CA LYS A 16 9.11 7.73 17.28
C LYS A 16 7.62 7.65 17.58
N LYS A 17 6.80 7.54 16.53
CA LYS A 17 5.34 7.40 16.66
C LYS A 17 4.95 6.15 17.44
N LEU A 18 5.54 5.00 17.10
CA LEU A 18 5.29 3.74 17.80
C LEU A 18 5.59 3.85 19.31
N ARG A 19 6.72 4.46 19.68
CA ARG A 19 7.09 4.69 21.09
C ARG A 19 6.06 5.52 21.85
N GLN A 20 5.45 6.52 21.21
CA GLN A 20 4.36 7.28 21.82
C GLN A 20 3.13 6.41 22.05
N MET A 21 2.71 5.67 21.03
CA MET A 21 1.52 4.81 21.12
C MET A 21 1.66 3.72 22.18
N ILE A 22 2.83 3.08 22.29
CA ILE A 22 3.06 2.02 23.29
C ILE A 22 2.91 2.55 24.73
N ARG A 23 3.17 3.83 24.99
CA ARG A 23 3.03 4.42 26.33
C ARG A 23 1.58 4.44 26.83
N GLU A 24 0.61 4.46 25.92
CA GLU A 24 -0.83 4.45 26.23
C GLU A 24 -1.38 3.04 26.39
N LEU A 25 -0.62 2.03 25.98
CA LEU A 25 -0.98 0.61 26.11
C LEU A 25 -0.56 0.02 27.46
N PRO A 26 -1.09 -1.15 27.85
CA PRO A 26 -0.60 -1.89 29.01
C PRO A 26 0.90 -2.12 28.95
N PRO A 27 1.63 -2.03 30.09
CA PRO A 27 3.09 -2.06 30.12
C PRO A 27 3.74 -3.29 29.45
N PHE A 28 3.10 -4.44 29.51
CA PHE A 28 3.60 -5.68 28.88
C PHE A 28 3.61 -5.61 27.33
N CYS A 29 2.84 -4.71 26.72
CA CYS A 29 2.89 -4.50 25.26
C CYS A 29 4.28 -4.07 24.78
N LEU A 30 5.07 -3.40 25.62
CA LEU A 30 6.45 -3.04 25.27
C LEU A 30 7.30 -4.27 24.97
N GLU A 31 7.15 -5.33 25.76
CA GLU A 31 7.85 -6.61 25.53
C GLU A 31 7.43 -7.25 24.21
N TYR A 32 6.13 -7.28 23.94
CA TYR A 32 5.60 -7.77 22.66
C TYR A 32 6.19 -7.03 21.45
N PHE A 33 6.15 -5.70 21.45
CA PHE A 33 6.68 -4.90 20.34
C PHE A 33 8.18 -5.06 20.15
N ARG A 34 8.94 -5.26 21.22
CA ARG A 34 10.36 -5.61 21.16
C ARG A 34 10.57 -6.99 20.56
N GLY A 35 9.78 -7.97 20.97
CA GLY A 35 9.89 -9.36 20.54
C GLY A 35 9.54 -9.59 19.06
N ILE A 36 8.64 -8.79 18.49
CA ILE A 36 8.27 -8.89 17.07
C ILE A 36 9.11 -8.00 16.13
N GLU A 37 9.97 -7.13 16.69
CA GLU A 37 10.76 -6.19 15.91
C GLU A 37 11.59 -6.84 14.80
N PRO A 38 12.34 -7.93 15.04
CA PRO A 38 13.19 -8.53 14.02
C PRO A 38 12.44 -9.07 12.79
N ARG A 39 11.12 -9.31 12.92
CA ARG A 39 10.30 -9.95 11.88
C ARG A 39 9.26 -9.01 11.26
N THR A 40 9.16 -7.77 11.75
CA THR A 40 8.11 -6.84 11.34
C THR A 40 8.67 -5.46 11.01
N SER A 41 8.10 -4.82 9.97
CA SER A 41 8.44 -3.44 9.67
C SER A 41 7.89 -2.49 10.75
N SER A 42 8.51 -1.31 10.89
CA SER A 42 8.03 -0.23 11.76
C SER A 42 6.56 0.12 11.48
N ARG A 43 6.16 0.14 10.22
CA ARG A 43 4.78 0.41 9.78
C ARG A 43 3.80 -0.68 10.22
N THR A 44 4.20 -1.96 10.16
CA THR A 44 3.40 -3.08 10.67
C THR A 44 3.19 -2.96 12.16
N ARG A 45 4.25 -2.63 12.91
CA ARG A 45 4.16 -2.44 14.37
C ARG A 45 3.23 -1.28 14.76
N ILE A 46 3.27 -0.16 14.02
CA ILE A 46 2.30 0.95 14.21
C ILE A 46 0.86 0.47 13.97
N ALA A 47 0.62 -0.29 12.90
CA ALA A 47 -0.71 -0.83 12.62
C ALA A 47 -1.19 -1.76 13.75
N TYR A 48 -0.30 -2.61 14.27
CA TYR A 48 -0.60 -3.48 15.42
C TYR A 48 -0.84 -2.66 16.70
N ALA A 49 -0.08 -1.59 16.92
CA ALA A 49 -0.33 -0.71 18.07
C ALA A 49 -1.73 -0.08 18.00
N TYR A 50 -2.13 0.44 16.85
CA TYR A 50 -3.51 0.92 16.66
C TYR A 50 -4.57 -0.15 16.91
N ASP A 51 -4.34 -1.37 16.43
CA ASP A 51 -5.30 -2.46 16.60
C ASP A 51 -5.41 -2.88 18.07
N LEU A 52 -4.28 -2.95 18.78
CA LEU A 52 -4.25 -3.23 20.22
C LEU A 52 -4.89 -2.09 21.03
N THR A 53 -4.68 -0.83 20.65
CA THR A 53 -5.40 0.29 21.30
C THR A 53 -6.91 0.07 21.21
N VAL A 54 -7.44 -0.24 20.02
CA VAL A 54 -8.87 -0.49 19.84
C VAL A 54 -9.36 -1.71 20.67
N PHE A 55 -8.52 -2.72 20.82
CA PHE A 55 -8.85 -3.91 21.60
C PHE A 55 -8.91 -3.61 23.11
N PHE A 56 -7.90 -2.91 23.64
CA PHE A 56 -7.89 -2.54 25.06
C PHE A 56 -8.95 -1.48 25.38
N ASP A 57 -9.30 -0.60 24.45
CA ASP A 57 -10.45 0.29 24.58
C ASP A 57 -11.77 -0.49 24.68
N PHE A 58 -11.94 -1.53 23.87
CA PHE A 58 -13.09 -2.42 23.95
C PHE A 58 -13.16 -3.10 25.32
N LEU A 59 -12.06 -3.69 25.78
CA LEU A 59 -12.04 -4.33 27.10
C LEU A 59 -12.42 -3.35 28.21
N ALA A 60 -11.84 -2.16 28.21
CA ALA A 60 -12.10 -1.16 29.25
C ALA A 60 -13.51 -0.56 29.21
N LYS A 61 -14.19 -0.57 28.06
CA LYS A 61 -15.52 0.04 27.88
C LYS A 61 -16.67 -0.97 27.93
N GLU A 62 -16.48 -2.15 27.38
CA GLU A 62 -17.56 -3.09 27.09
C GLU A 62 -17.45 -4.41 27.89
N ASN A 63 -16.22 -4.87 28.20
CA ASN A 63 -16.07 -6.14 28.89
C ASN A 63 -16.26 -5.99 30.43
N PRO A 64 -17.22 -6.72 31.06
CA PRO A 64 -17.57 -6.53 32.46
C PRO A 64 -16.43 -6.73 33.45
N VAL A 65 -15.43 -7.55 33.11
CA VAL A 65 -14.25 -7.81 33.96
C VAL A 65 -13.33 -6.59 33.99
N PHE A 66 -13.21 -5.86 32.87
CA PHE A 66 -12.21 -4.81 32.69
C PHE A 66 -12.77 -3.39 32.82
N THR A 67 -14.09 -3.17 32.84
CA THR A 67 -14.72 -1.83 32.87
C THR A 67 -14.35 -0.99 34.10
N ARG A 68 -13.79 -1.59 35.13
CA ARG A 68 -13.33 -0.89 36.34
C ARG A 68 -11.82 -0.63 36.36
N MET A 69 -11.11 -1.07 35.32
CA MET A 69 -9.66 -0.97 35.22
C MET A 69 -9.29 0.09 34.19
N GLY A 70 -8.28 0.91 34.52
CA GLY A 70 -7.61 1.70 33.50
C GLY A 70 -6.83 0.81 32.54
N ILE A 71 -6.75 1.18 31.27
CA ILE A 71 -6.05 0.38 30.24
C ILE A 71 -4.63 -0.01 30.70
N ARG A 72 -3.90 0.89 31.36
CA ARG A 72 -2.56 0.64 31.85
C ARG A 72 -2.49 -0.23 33.12
N GLU A 73 -3.62 -0.46 33.77
CA GLU A 73 -3.72 -1.33 34.95
C GLU A 73 -3.98 -2.79 34.54
N ILE A 74 -4.34 -3.04 33.29
CA ILE A 74 -4.49 -4.38 32.73
C ILE A 74 -3.13 -5.07 32.76
N ARG A 75 -3.05 -6.23 33.38
CA ARG A 75 -1.85 -7.08 33.48
C ARG A 75 -1.90 -8.21 32.46
N LEU A 76 -0.75 -8.82 32.20
CA LEU A 76 -0.67 -9.92 31.24
C LEU A 76 -1.50 -11.13 31.67
N GLU A 77 -1.55 -11.42 32.96
CA GLU A 77 -2.33 -12.55 33.53
C GLU A 77 -3.82 -12.44 33.19
N HIS A 78 -4.35 -11.22 33.14
CA HIS A 78 -5.76 -11.01 32.74
C HIS A 78 -6.04 -11.44 31.29
N MET A 79 -5.01 -11.55 30.44
CA MET A 79 -5.20 -12.01 29.06
C MET A 79 -5.48 -13.52 28.98
N ASP A 80 -5.18 -14.29 30.02
CA ASP A 80 -5.57 -15.71 30.13
C ASP A 80 -7.07 -15.88 30.47
N GLU A 81 -7.71 -14.83 31.01
CA GLU A 81 -9.15 -14.82 31.32
C GLU A 81 -10.02 -14.55 30.07
N ILE A 82 -9.42 -14.01 28.99
CA ILE A 82 -10.12 -13.73 27.75
C ILE A 82 -10.46 -15.04 27.04
N THR A 83 -11.72 -15.17 26.69
CA THR A 83 -12.27 -16.35 26.00
C THR A 83 -12.44 -16.11 24.50
N VAL A 84 -12.79 -17.17 23.76
CA VAL A 84 -13.19 -17.06 22.35
C VAL A 84 -14.44 -16.21 22.21
N SER A 85 -15.40 -16.33 23.15
CA SER A 85 -16.64 -15.54 23.17
C SER A 85 -16.35 -14.04 23.28
N ASP A 86 -15.42 -13.62 24.16
CA ASP A 86 -15.03 -12.21 24.28
C ASP A 86 -14.45 -11.66 22.95
N LEU A 87 -13.73 -12.49 22.22
CA LEU A 87 -13.19 -12.09 20.91
C LEU A 87 -14.26 -12.07 19.81
N GLU A 88 -15.30 -12.88 19.91
CA GLU A 88 -16.48 -12.83 19.05
C GLU A 88 -17.29 -11.56 19.33
N GLU A 89 -17.49 -11.19 20.58
CA GLU A 89 -18.08 -9.90 20.99
C GLU A 89 -17.25 -8.70 20.48
N TYR A 90 -15.92 -8.80 20.59
CA TYR A 90 -15.04 -7.79 20.00
C TYR A 90 -15.21 -7.68 18.49
N MET A 91 -15.37 -8.77 17.75
CA MET A 91 -15.64 -8.72 16.31
C MET A 91 -16.99 -8.07 16.00
N GLU A 92 -18.00 -8.28 16.84
CA GLU A 92 -19.29 -7.62 16.72
C GLU A 92 -19.17 -6.11 16.97
N TYR A 93 -18.52 -5.73 18.07
CA TYR A 93 -18.20 -4.33 18.40
C TYR A 93 -17.48 -3.62 17.25
N LEU A 94 -16.55 -4.29 16.58
CA LEU A 94 -15.83 -3.72 15.43
C LEU A 94 -16.71 -3.39 14.23
N LYS A 95 -17.88 -4.04 14.06
CA LYS A 95 -18.78 -3.74 12.94
C LYS A 95 -19.32 -2.32 13.01
N TYR A 96 -19.59 -1.84 14.24
CA TYR A 96 -20.07 -0.50 14.50
C TYR A 96 -19.64 -0.04 15.89
N ARG A 97 -18.94 1.06 15.98
CA ARG A 97 -18.50 1.65 17.26
C ARG A 97 -18.28 3.16 17.11
N PHE A 98 -18.17 3.85 18.22
CA PHE A 98 -17.70 5.22 18.27
C PHE A 98 -16.20 5.29 18.60
N ASN A 99 -15.47 6.22 17.99
CA ASN A 99 -14.12 6.54 18.40
C ASN A 99 -14.11 7.57 19.55
N ASP A 100 -12.91 7.92 20.07
CA ASP A 100 -12.76 8.90 21.16
C ASP A 100 -13.21 10.33 20.79
N HIS A 101 -13.41 10.61 19.50
CA HIS A 101 -13.98 11.86 19.00
C HIS A 101 -15.49 11.78 18.75
N ASN A 102 -16.15 10.78 19.29
CA ASN A 102 -17.58 10.48 19.10
C ASN A 102 -18.00 10.38 17.61
N GLN A 103 -17.10 9.89 16.77
CA GLN A 103 -17.39 9.64 15.36
C GLN A 103 -17.69 8.15 15.14
N GLU A 104 -18.70 7.89 14.32
CA GLU A 104 -19.05 6.53 13.92
C GLU A 104 -17.92 5.88 13.10
N VAL A 105 -17.52 4.69 13.50
CA VAL A 105 -16.51 3.87 12.84
C VAL A 105 -17.08 2.49 12.54
N THR A 106 -17.06 2.11 11.28
CA THR A 106 -17.48 0.78 10.83
C THR A 106 -16.30 0.02 10.23
N ASN A 107 -16.21 -1.26 10.53
CA ASN A 107 -15.25 -2.15 9.87
C ASN A 107 -15.99 -3.22 9.07
N LYS A 108 -15.59 -3.36 7.80
CA LYS A 108 -15.98 -4.51 6.98
C LYS A 108 -15.05 -5.70 7.28
N GLU A 109 -15.35 -6.86 6.73
CA GLU A 109 -14.69 -8.15 7.00
C GLU A 109 -13.14 -8.03 6.99
N ARG A 110 -12.55 -7.36 5.99
CA ARG A 110 -11.09 -7.15 5.90
C ARG A 110 -10.52 -6.35 7.06
N GLY A 111 -11.27 -5.35 7.54
CA GLY A 111 -10.87 -4.53 8.69
C GLY A 111 -10.89 -5.34 9.99
N ILE A 112 -11.92 -6.18 10.18
CA ILE A 112 -12.05 -7.09 11.31
C ILE A 112 -10.92 -8.12 11.27
N MET A 113 -10.73 -8.82 10.13
CA MET A 113 -9.65 -9.80 9.96
C MET A 113 -8.28 -9.24 10.30
N ARG A 114 -7.97 -8.01 9.86
CA ARG A 114 -6.69 -7.37 10.15
C ARG A 114 -6.49 -7.18 11.66
N LYS A 115 -7.52 -6.71 12.36
CA LYS A 115 -7.47 -6.51 13.82
C LYS A 115 -7.32 -7.83 14.58
N ILE A 116 -8.06 -8.85 14.18
CA ILE A 116 -7.88 -10.19 14.76
C ILE A 116 -6.50 -10.77 14.43
N SER A 117 -5.93 -10.50 13.25
CA SER A 117 -4.56 -10.90 12.92
C SER A 117 -3.51 -10.26 13.84
N SER A 118 -3.72 -9.00 14.26
CA SER A 118 -2.87 -8.34 15.25
C SER A 118 -2.97 -9.03 16.62
N LEU A 119 -4.18 -9.42 17.04
CA LEU A 119 -4.39 -10.19 18.27
C LEU A 119 -3.78 -11.59 18.18
N LYS A 120 -3.94 -12.29 17.05
CA LYS A 120 -3.26 -13.58 16.82
C LYS A 120 -1.74 -13.46 16.96
N SER A 121 -1.15 -12.40 16.42
CA SER A 121 0.28 -12.12 16.58
C SER A 121 0.66 -11.89 18.04
N PHE A 122 -0.16 -11.11 18.77
CA PHE A 122 0.02 -10.80 20.18
C PHE A 122 -0.06 -12.06 21.06
N TYR A 123 -1.14 -12.81 20.99
CA TYR A 123 -1.31 -14.05 21.76
C TYR A 123 -0.27 -15.09 21.40
N ASN A 124 0.05 -15.30 20.12
CA ASN A 124 1.09 -16.23 19.69
C ASN A 124 2.46 -15.87 20.24
N TYR A 125 2.77 -14.58 20.39
CA TYR A 125 4.03 -14.18 20.98
C TYR A 125 4.12 -14.62 22.44
N PHE A 126 3.17 -14.24 23.29
CA PHE A 126 3.20 -14.55 24.71
C PHE A 126 2.98 -16.05 25.01
N PHE A 127 2.13 -16.73 24.26
CA PHE A 127 1.93 -18.16 24.37
C PHE A 127 3.22 -18.93 24.04
N ARG A 128 3.93 -18.54 23.00
CA ARG A 128 5.20 -19.18 22.60
C ARG A 128 6.32 -19.03 23.62
N ILE A 129 6.34 -17.93 24.37
CA ILE A 129 7.32 -17.70 25.44
C ILE A 129 6.79 -18.14 26.82
N GLU A 130 5.71 -18.91 26.84
CA GLU A 130 5.10 -19.53 28.02
C GLU A 130 4.66 -18.53 29.10
N LYS A 131 4.35 -17.28 28.70
CA LYS A 131 3.81 -16.24 29.59
C LYS A 131 2.29 -16.17 29.63
N LEU A 132 1.61 -16.81 28.67
CA LEU A 132 0.19 -17.10 28.65
C LEU A 132 -0.02 -18.58 28.52
N SER A 133 -1.01 -19.10 29.25
CA SER A 133 -1.42 -20.50 29.23
C SER A 133 -2.44 -20.80 28.15
N THR A 134 -3.16 -19.77 27.66
CA THR A 134 -4.21 -19.88 26.64
C THR A 134 -3.94 -19.02 25.42
N ASN A 135 -4.54 -19.38 24.29
CA ASN A 135 -4.51 -18.60 23.06
C ASN A 135 -5.87 -18.61 22.36
N PRO A 136 -6.86 -17.86 22.89
CA PRO A 136 -8.20 -17.82 22.31
C PRO A 136 -8.19 -17.23 20.89
N ALA A 137 -7.27 -16.32 20.57
CA ALA A 137 -7.20 -15.72 19.26
C ALA A 137 -6.89 -16.73 18.14
N ALA A 138 -6.19 -17.82 18.44
CA ALA A 138 -5.93 -18.89 17.47
C ALA A 138 -7.22 -19.61 17.06
N LEU A 139 -8.18 -19.73 17.97
CA LEU A 139 -9.43 -20.50 17.82
C LEU A 139 -10.55 -19.70 17.13
N VAL A 140 -10.47 -18.37 17.13
CA VAL A 140 -11.49 -17.49 16.54
C VAL A 140 -11.64 -17.73 15.04
N GLN A 141 -12.88 -17.96 14.60
CA GLN A 141 -13.23 -18.06 13.19
C GLN A 141 -13.31 -16.68 12.55
N LEU A 142 -12.54 -16.49 11.48
CA LEU A 142 -12.52 -15.23 10.75
C LEU A 142 -13.70 -15.14 9.76
N PRO A 143 -14.23 -13.91 9.52
CA PRO A 143 -15.26 -13.71 8.50
C PRO A 143 -14.78 -14.18 7.12
N LYS A 144 -15.68 -14.77 6.34
CA LYS A 144 -15.40 -15.12 4.94
C LYS A 144 -15.21 -13.84 4.12
N LEU A 145 -14.14 -13.79 3.32
CA LEU A 145 -13.94 -12.69 2.39
C LEU A 145 -14.67 -12.97 1.09
N HIS A 146 -15.50 -12.03 0.67
CA HIS A 146 -16.01 -12.01 -0.69
C HIS A 146 -14.92 -11.50 -1.64
N GLU A 147 -14.67 -12.24 -2.71
CA GLU A 147 -13.78 -11.81 -3.77
C GLU A 147 -14.38 -10.57 -4.45
N LYS A 148 -13.57 -9.53 -4.62
CA LYS A 148 -13.99 -8.33 -5.34
C LYS A 148 -13.34 -8.36 -6.71
N GLU A 149 -14.11 -7.94 -7.69
CA GLU A 149 -13.59 -7.70 -9.02
C GLU A 149 -12.38 -6.77 -8.99
N ILE A 150 -11.38 -7.09 -9.80
CA ILE A 150 -10.14 -6.31 -9.87
C ILE A 150 -10.39 -5.12 -10.78
N ILE A 151 -10.57 -3.96 -10.17
CA ILE A 151 -10.68 -2.70 -10.89
C ILE A 151 -9.32 -2.34 -11.48
N ARG A 152 -9.27 -2.10 -12.77
CA ARG A 152 -8.10 -1.67 -13.55
C ARG A 152 -8.54 -0.69 -14.64
N LEU A 153 -7.58 -0.02 -15.25
CA LEU A 153 -7.81 0.74 -16.48
C LEU A 153 -7.63 -0.18 -17.68
N ASP A 154 -8.45 0.02 -18.69
CA ASP A 154 -8.24 -0.57 -20.01
C ASP A 154 -7.24 0.29 -20.81
N VAL A 155 -6.75 -0.21 -21.96
CA VAL A 155 -5.67 0.47 -22.71
C VAL A 155 -6.10 1.87 -23.18
N ASP A 156 -7.30 2.00 -23.67
CA ASP A 156 -7.91 3.27 -24.08
C ASP A 156 -8.10 4.24 -22.90
N GLU A 157 -8.50 3.72 -21.74
CA GLU A 157 -8.62 4.53 -20.52
C GLU A 157 -7.26 5.03 -20.00
N VAL A 158 -6.17 4.26 -20.22
CA VAL A 158 -4.80 4.71 -19.91
C VAL A 158 -4.42 5.89 -20.80
N ALA A 159 -4.65 5.78 -22.13
CA ALA A 159 -4.37 6.85 -23.06
C ALA A 159 -5.15 8.13 -22.71
N LEU A 160 -6.47 8.01 -22.51
CA LEU A 160 -7.33 9.13 -22.10
C LEU A 160 -6.89 9.76 -20.77
N LEU A 161 -6.38 8.95 -19.83
CA LEU A 161 -5.88 9.45 -18.56
C LEU A 161 -4.62 10.31 -18.76
N LEU A 162 -3.67 9.86 -19.57
CA LEU A 162 -2.44 10.60 -19.86
C LEU A 162 -2.75 11.87 -20.68
N ASP A 163 -3.63 11.80 -21.68
CA ASP A 163 -4.08 12.96 -22.44
C ASP A 163 -4.73 14.03 -21.54
N GLU A 164 -5.59 13.63 -20.59
CA GLU A 164 -6.20 14.56 -19.63
C GLU A 164 -5.16 15.17 -18.68
N VAL A 165 -4.11 14.41 -18.33
CA VAL A 165 -3.01 14.92 -17.50
C VAL A 165 -2.17 15.93 -18.27
N GLU A 166 -1.98 15.73 -19.55
CA GLU A 166 -1.20 16.62 -20.41
C GLU A 166 -1.99 17.89 -20.78
N GLN A 167 -3.24 17.76 -21.21
CA GLN A 167 -4.06 18.86 -21.78
C GLN A 167 -4.90 19.56 -20.71
N GLY A 168 -5.53 18.80 -19.79
CA GLY A 168 -6.36 19.34 -18.71
C GLY A 168 -7.68 19.95 -19.18
N ASP A 169 -8.21 19.49 -20.32
CA ASP A 169 -9.36 20.10 -20.99
C ASP A 169 -10.63 20.05 -20.13
N ASN A 170 -10.82 18.94 -19.41
CA ASN A 170 -12.00 18.70 -18.59
C ASN A 170 -11.85 19.14 -17.11
N LEU A 171 -10.77 19.83 -16.79
CA LEU A 171 -10.53 20.38 -15.45
C LEU A 171 -11.37 21.64 -15.21
N THR A 172 -11.82 21.82 -13.96
CA THR A 172 -12.44 23.09 -13.53
C THR A 172 -11.42 24.22 -13.56
N GLU A 173 -11.85 25.47 -13.68
CA GLU A 173 -10.94 26.65 -13.70
C GLU A 173 -10.00 26.69 -12.49
N LYS A 174 -10.50 26.35 -11.30
CA LYS A 174 -9.65 26.23 -10.11
C LYS A 174 -8.59 25.14 -10.24
N GLN A 175 -8.92 24.02 -10.88
CA GLN A 175 -7.97 22.94 -11.10
C GLN A 175 -6.96 23.28 -12.20
N LYS A 176 -7.36 23.99 -13.24
CA LYS A 176 -6.49 24.47 -14.33
C LYS A 176 -5.39 25.40 -13.81
N ALA A 177 -5.69 26.28 -12.88
CA ALA A 177 -4.68 27.16 -12.26
C ALA A 177 -3.53 26.39 -11.58
N PHE A 178 -3.84 25.24 -10.97
CA PHE A 178 -2.80 24.35 -10.41
C PHE A 178 -2.17 23.46 -11.48
N HIS A 179 -2.96 22.95 -12.42
CA HIS A 179 -2.53 22.10 -13.51
C HIS A 179 -1.43 22.75 -14.34
N ASN A 180 -1.59 24.00 -14.77
CA ASN A 180 -0.61 24.74 -15.53
C ASN A 180 0.79 24.81 -14.88
N ARG A 181 0.85 24.63 -13.57
CA ARG A 181 2.11 24.64 -12.79
C ARG A 181 2.65 23.26 -12.48
N THR A 182 1.89 22.22 -12.74
CA THR A 182 2.25 20.86 -12.30
C THR A 182 2.12 19.81 -13.39
N ARG A 183 1.61 20.17 -14.58
CA ARG A 183 1.27 19.21 -15.64
C ARG A 183 2.44 18.33 -16.05
N VAL A 184 3.61 18.91 -16.28
CA VAL A 184 4.79 18.17 -16.74
C VAL A 184 5.26 17.18 -15.65
N ARG A 185 5.31 17.62 -14.40
CA ARG A 185 5.57 16.72 -13.26
C ARG A 185 4.50 15.63 -13.13
N ASP A 186 3.22 16.01 -13.22
CA ASP A 186 2.10 15.11 -13.02
C ASP A 186 2.07 14.05 -14.14
N LEU A 187 2.40 14.44 -15.37
CA LEU A 187 2.55 13.55 -16.51
C LEU A 187 3.71 12.57 -16.28
N ALA A 188 4.90 13.06 -16.00
CA ALA A 188 6.08 12.22 -15.73
C ALA A 188 5.82 11.21 -14.60
N LEU A 189 5.15 11.63 -13.52
CA LEU A 189 4.84 10.78 -12.39
C LEU A 189 3.84 9.68 -12.75
N LEU A 190 2.77 10.00 -13.50
CA LEU A 190 1.76 9.02 -13.89
C LEU A 190 2.26 8.07 -14.96
N THR A 191 3.01 8.57 -15.94
CA THR A 191 3.66 7.75 -16.98
C THR A 191 4.66 6.79 -16.35
N LEU A 192 5.45 7.24 -15.37
CA LEU A 192 6.36 6.38 -14.62
C LEU A 192 5.60 5.26 -13.87
N LEU A 193 4.50 5.58 -13.16
CA LEU A 193 3.71 4.58 -12.45
C LEU A 193 3.03 3.57 -13.38
N LEU A 194 2.55 4.03 -14.54
CA LEU A 194 1.88 3.19 -15.55
C LEU A 194 2.87 2.39 -16.39
N GLY A 195 4.05 2.91 -16.66
CA GLY A 195 5.07 2.25 -17.49
C GLY A 195 6.02 1.33 -16.74
N THR A 196 6.03 1.38 -15.38
CA THR A 196 6.94 0.55 -14.58
C THR A 196 6.22 -0.29 -13.53
N GLY A 197 5.02 0.08 -13.15
CA GLY A 197 4.26 -0.58 -12.10
C GLY A 197 4.90 -0.51 -10.71
N ILE A 198 5.83 0.40 -10.43
CA ILE A 198 6.42 0.58 -9.09
C ILE A 198 5.37 0.99 -8.06
N ARG A 199 5.65 0.75 -6.78
CA ARG A 199 4.75 1.20 -5.71
C ARG A 199 4.82 2.71 -5.55
N VAL A 200 3.70 3.34 -5.21
CA VAL A 200 3.67 4.79 -4.94
C VAL A 200 4.70 5.22 -3.89
N SER A 201 4.97 4.37 -2.89
CA SER A 201 5.99 4.64 -1.89
C SER A 201 7.42 4.56 -2.44
N GLU A 202 7.66 3.69 -3.42
CA GLU A 202 8.92 3.62 -4.16
C GLU A 202 9.07 4.87 -5.03
N CYS A 203 8.04 5.23 -5.80
CA CYS A 203 8.02 6.42 -6.66
C CYS A 203 8.33 7.73 -5.88
N VAL A 204 7.67 7.99 -4.75
CA VAL A 204 7.93 9.21 -3.97
C VAL A 204 9.27 9.18 -3.26
N GLY A 205 9.86 8.00 -3.11
CA GLY A 205 11.19 7.81 -2.53
C GLY A 205 12.35 8.10 -3.46
N LEU A 206 12.13 8.12 -4.78
CA LEU A 206 13.18 8.31 -5.79
C LEU A 206 13.93 9.62 -5.62
N ASN A 207 15.23 9.55 -5.80
CA ASN A 207 16.14 10.67 -5.95
C ASN A 207 16.47 10.90 -7.43
N LEU A 208 17.11 12.01 -7.74
CA LEU A 208 17.59 12.31 -9.08
C LEU A 208 18.61 11.27 -9.57
N GLU A 209 19.48 10.80 -8.68
CA GLU A 209 20.51 9.80 -8.96
C GLU A 209 19.97 8.39 -9.19
N ASP A 210 18.73 8.10 -8.77
CA ASP A 210 18.11 6.79 -8.94
C ASP A 210 17.65 6.54 -10.40
N VAL A 211 17.67 7.55 -11.27
CA VAL A 211 17.26 7.43 -12.67
C VAL A 211 18.49 7.26 -13.55
N ASP A 212 18.63 6.11 -14.18
CA ASP A 212 19.69 5.79 -15.13
C ASP A 212 19.16 5.84 -16.57
N PHE A 213 19.27 7.00 -17.20
CA PHE A 213 18.87 7.19 -18.60
C PHE A 213 19.75 6.42 -19.59
N LYS A 214 21.00 6.13 -19.23
CA LYS A 214 21.90 5.38 -20.10
C LYS A 214 21.43 3.95 -20.35
N ASN A 215 20.87 3.34 -19.30
CA ASN A 215 20.40 1.96 -19.33
C ASN A 215 18.85 1.88 -19.33
N GLY A 216 18.13 2.99 -19.35
CA GLY A 216 16.67 3.06 -19.35
C GLY A 216 16.05 2.45 -18.09
N GLY A 217 16.60 2.74 -16.90
CA GLY A 217 16.18 2.11 -15.65
C GLY A 217 16.07 3.05 -14.46
N ILE A 218 15.35 2.61 -13.44
CA ILE A 218 15.28 3.24 -12.13
C ILE A 218 15.73 2.26 -11.05
N HIS A 219 16.54 2.74 -10.12
CA HIS A 219 16.97 1.99 -8.95
C HIS A 219 15.97 2.21 -7.81
N ILE A 220 15.37 1.13 -7.29
CA ILE A 220 14.39 1.20 -6.21
C ILE A 220 14.78 0.33 -5.04
N HIS A 221 14.54 0.87 -3.82
CA HIS A 221 14.68 0.12 -2.58
C HIS A 221 13.33 -0.51 -2.21
N ARG A 222 13.26 -1.84 -2.27
CA ARG A 222 12.07 -2.62 -1.91
C ARG A 222 12.04 -2.98 -0.43
N LYS A 223 10.87 -3.39 0.05
CA LYS A 223 10.70 -3.91 1.41
C LYS A 223 11.72 -5.04 1.70
N GLY A 224 12.40 -4.95 2.84
CA GLY A 224 13.43 -5.91 3.24
C GLY A 224 14.85 -5.57 2.76
N GLY A 225 15.09 -4.33 2.29
CA GLY A 225 16.40 -3.85 1.90
C GLY A 225 16.90 -4.37 0.54
N LYS A 226 16.02 -4.98 -0.26
CA LYS A 226 16.37 -5.40 -1.63
C LYS A 226 16.40 -4.20 -2.56
N GLU A 227 17.51 -4.02 -3.25
CA GLU A 227 17.66 -3.08 -4.35
C GLU A 227 17.38 -3.77 -5.68
N VAL A 228 16.60 -3.13 -6.53
CA VAL A 228 16.21 -3.67 -7.83
C VAL A 228 16.19 -2.54 -8.84
N THR A 229 16.70 -2.79 -10.04
CA THR A 229 16.51 -1.91 -11.20
C THR A 229 15.25 -2.32 -11.94
N ILE A 230 14.36 -1.37 -12.19
CA ILE A 230 13.19 -1.55 -13.06
C ILE A 230 13.42 -0.75 -14.32
N TYR A 231 13.30 -1.41 -15.46
CA TYR A 231 13.51 -0.76 -16.77
C TYR A 231 12.22 -0.09 -17.24
N PHE A 232 12.36 1.00 -17.98
CA PHE A 232 11.28 1.77 -18.57
C PHE A 232 11.49 1.96 -20.07
N GLY A 233 10.39 2.21 -20.79
CA GLY A 233 10.43 2.49 -22.22
C GLY A 233 10.57 3.99 -22.52
N SER A 234 10.67 4.32 -23.82
CA SER A 234 10.89 5.69 -24.32
C SER A 234 9.84 6.69 -23.84
N GLU A 235 8.57 6.32 -23.78
CA GLU A 235 7.51 7.22 -23.33
C GLU A 235 7.72 7.69 -21.88
N VAL A 236 8.22 6.81 -21.02
CA VAL A 236 8.58 7.17 -19.62
C VAL A 236 9.84 8.02 -19.62
N GLU A 237 10.81 7.70 -20.47
CA GLU A 237 12.06 8.45 -20.63
C GLU A 237 11.78 9.90 -21.04
N ASP A 238 11.01 10.10 -22.09
CA ASP A 238 10.64 11.41 -22.60
C ASP A 238 9.93 12.26 -21.54
N ALA A 239 8.92 11.69 -20.87
CA ALA A 239 8.19 12.38 -19.82
C ALA A 239 9.08 12.74 -18.61
N LEU A 240 10.06 11.89 -18.26
CA LEU A 240 11.00 12.18 -17.19
C LEU A 240 12.00 13.27 -17.60
N LEU A 241 12.48 13.26 -18.83
CA LEU A 241 13.41 14.28 -19.36
C LEU A 241 12.75 15.66 -19.38
N ASP A 242 11.51 15.76 -19.87
CA ASP A 242 10.72 16.99 -19.88
C ASP A 242 10.55 17.54 -18.46
N TYR A 243 10.22 16.65 -17.50
CA TYR A 243 10.10 17.08 -16.11
C TYR A 243 11.43 17.50 -15.49
N LEU A 244 12.52 16.80 -15.78
CA LEU A 244 13.83 17.15 -15.28
C LEU A 244 14.34 18.49 -15.82
N ASP A 245 13.93 18.85 -17.03
CA ASP A 245 14.21 20.18 -17.60
C ASP A 245 13.55 21.30 -16.78
N GLU A 246 12.27 21.12 -16.37
CA GLU A 246 11.63 22.05 -15.43
C GLU A 246 12.20 21.95 -14.00
N ARG A 247 12.52 20.71 -13.55
CA ARG A 247 12.96 20.44 -12.17
C ARG A 247 14.26 21.13 -11.79
N LYS A 248 15.20 21.29 -12.73
CA LYS A 248 16.51 21.93 -12.48
C LYS A 248 16.38 23.41 -12.11
N ASP A 249 15.30 24.08 -12.56
CA ASP A 249 15.02 25.48 -12.24
C ASP A 249 14.30 25.67 -10.90
N ILE A 250 13.91 24.58 -10.24
CA ILE A 250 13.20 24.62 -8.97
C ILE A 250 14.20 24.45 -7.82
N THR A 251 14.44 25.49 -7.04
CA THR A 251 15.19 25.38 -5.78
C THR A 251 14.35 24.62 -4.77
N ALA A 252 14.76 23.40 -4.42
CA ALA A 252 14.08 22.57 -3.43
C ALA A 252 14.22 23.14 -2.01
N GLU A 253 13.27 22.83 -1.14
CA GLU A 253 13.38 23.13 0.28
C GLU A 253 14.42 22.21 0.95
N PRO A 254 15.06 22.69 2.05
CA PRO A 254 16.10 21.93 2.75
C PRO A 254 15.64 20.49 3.10
N GLY A 255 16.46 19.50 2.73
CA GLY A 255 16.20 18.09 2.91
C GLY A 255 15.35 17.44 1.79
N SER A 256 15.10 18.18 0.71
CA SER A 256 14.39 17.68 -0.49
C SER A 256 15.18 17.92 -1.78
N GLU A 257 16.45 18.32 -1.69
CA GLU A 257 17.30 18.68 -2.80
C GLU A 257 17.42 17.54 -3.82
N GLU A 258 17.68 16.34 -3.32
CA GLU A 258 17.87 15.12 -4.12
C GLU A 258 16.55 14.50 -4.61
N ALA A 259 15.39 14.94 -4.10
CA ALA A 259 14.13 14.35 -4.45
C ALA A 259 13.83 14.48 -5.96
N LEU A 260 13.50 13.37 -6.62
CA LEU A 260 13.09 13.37 -8.03
C LEU A 260 11.83 14.24 -8.18
N PHE A 261 10.75 13.90 -7.47
CA PHE A 261 9.48 14.62 -7.57
C PHE A 261 9.26 15.60 -6.42
N LEU A 262 9.02 16.87 -6.76
CA LEU A 262 8.70 17.92 -5.80
C LEU A 262 7.21 18.29 -5.81
N SER A 263 6.70 18.62 -4.64
CA SER A 263 5.39 19.26 -4.47
C SER A 263 5.44 20.75 -4.84
N LEU A 264 4.29 21.42 -4.94
CA LEU A 264 4.22 22.88 -5.09
C LEU A 264 4.90 23.66 -3.95
N GLN A 265 5.08 23.01 -2.79
CA GLN A 265 5.84 23.57 -1.67
C GLN A 265 7.35 23.33 -1.79
N ARG A 266 7.83 22.86 -2.94
CA ARG A 266 9.25 22.55 -3.23
C ARG A 266 9.85 21.50 -2.28
N LYS A 267 9.00 20.68 -1.63
CA LYS A 267 9.39 19.54 -0.80
C LYS A 267 9.15 18.25 -1.58
N ARG A 268 9.87 17.18 -1.22
CA ARG A 268 9.60 15.83 -1.74
C ARG A 268 8.10 15.56 -1.71
N ILE A 269 7.55 15.11 -2.84
CA ILE A 269 6.13 14.78 -2.93
C ILE A 269 5.81 13.61 -1.98
N ASN A 270 4.66 13.63 -1.35
CA ASN A 270 4.25 12.57 -0.46
C ASN A 270 3.19 11.65 -1.11
N VAL A 271 3.06 10.43 -0.56
CA VAL A 271 2.13 9.42 -1.06
C VAL A 271 0.70 9.95 -1.18
N ARG A 272 0.24 10.74 -0.20
CA ARG A 272 -1.14 11.28 -0.20
C ARG A 272 -1.37 12.27 -1.33
N SER A 273 -0.38 13.07 -1.66
CA SER A 273 -0.44 13.99 -2.80
C SER A 273 -0.59 13.23 -4.12
N VAL A 274 0.17 12.14 -4.29
CA VAL A 274 0.06 11.27 -5.47
C VAL A 274 -1.29 10.55 -5.52
N GLU A 275 -1.81 10.05 -4.40
CA GLU A 275 -3.16 9.47 -4.33
C GLU A 275 -4.24 10.46 -4.77
N ASN A 276 -4.14 11.71 -4.30
CA ASN A 276 -5.09 12.77 -4.66
C ASN A 276 -4.96 13.15 -6.14
N LEU A 277 -3.74 13.18 -6.68
CA LEU A 277 -3.46 13.44 -8.08
C LEU A 277 -4.08 12.37 -8.98
N VAL A 278 -3.81 11.09 -8.71
CA VAL A 278 -4.42 9.97 -9.44
C VAL A 278 -5.94 10.04 -9.38
N LYS A 279 -6.50 10.29 -8.19
CA LYS A 279 -7.95 10.42 -8.00
C LYS A 279 -8.54 11.59 -8.79
N LYS A 280 -7.84 12.73 -8.87
CA LYS A 280 -8.30 13.93 -9.60
C LYS A 280 -8.54 13.59 -11.06
N TYR A 281 -7.54 13.08 -11.76
CA TYR A 281 -7.63 12.80 -13.18
C TYR A 281 -8.49 11.56 -13.50
N ALA A 282 -8.33 10.48 -12.73
CA ALA A 282 -9.14 9.28 -12.94
C ALA A 282 -10.64 9.51 -12.77
N LYS A 283 -11.06 10.44 -11.88
CA LYS A 283 -12.48 10.77 -11.73
C LYS A 283 -13.07 11.43 -12.98
N ILE A 284 -12.27 12.11 -13.79
CA ILE A 284 -12.69 12.73 -15.03
C ILE A 284 -12.87 11.66 -16.10
N VAL A 285 -11.85 10.83 -16.29
CA VAL A 285 -11.81 9.83 -17.38
C VAL A 285 -12.68 8.61 -17.07
N THR A 286 -12.65 8.13 -15.82
CA THR A 286 -13.37 6.91 -15.41
C THR A 286 -14.16 7.15 -14.12
N PRO A 287 -15.25 7.92 -14.15
CA PRO A 287 -15.98 8.34 -12.94
C PRO A 287 -16.55 7.18 -12.13
N LEU A 288 -16.83 6.04 -12.77
CA LEU A 288 -17.38 4.83 -12.13
C LEU A 288 -16.31 3.95 -11.51
N LYS A 289 -15.06 4.06 -11.94
CA LYS A 289 -13.93 3.27 -11.43
C LYS A 289 -13.20 4.03 -10.32
N LYS A 290 -13.02 3.41 -9.16
CA LYS A 290 -12.21 3.98 -8.08
C LYS A 290 -10.74 3.65 -8.30
N ILE A 291 -10.06 4.46 -9.09
CA ILE A 291 -8.63 4.29 -9.42
C ILE A 291 -7.75 4.88 -8.32
N THR A 292 -6.68 4.18 -8.00
CA THR A 292 -5.66 4.54 -7.02
C THR A 292 -4.28 4.15 -7.58
N PRO A 293 -3.15 4.62 -7.03
CA PRO A 293 -1.83 4.20 -7.49
C PRO A 293 -1.64 2.68 -7.51
N HIS A 294 -2.24 1.96 -6.56
CA HIS A 294 -2.22 0.50 -6.58
C HIS A 294 -2.98 -0.09 -7.79
N LYS A 295 -4.02 0.60 -8.26
CA LYS A 295 -4.76 0.18 -9.45
C LYS A 295 -3.98 0.46 -10.75
N LEU A 296 -3.20 1.56 -10.80
CA LEU A 296 -2.27 1.82 -11.90
C LEU A 296 -1.22 0.69 -12.00
N ARG A 297 -0.67 0.27 -10.86
CA ARG A 297 0.24 -0.88 -10.82
C ARG A 297 -0.44 -2.19 -11.25
N SER A 298 -1.70 -2.42 -10.88
CA SER A 298 -2.48 -3.58 -11.35
C SER A 298 -2.73 -3.49 -12.86
N THR A 299 -2.96 -2.31 -13.41
CA THR A 299 -3.09 -2.04 -14.85
C THR A 299 -1.80 -2.41 -15.57
N TYR A 300 -0.65 -1.89 -15.13
CA TYR A 300 0.67 -2.24 -15.68
C TYR A 300 0.90 -3.75 -15.68
N GLY A 301 0.72 -4.42 -14.55
CA GLY A 301 0.92 -5.86 -14.46
C GLY A 301 -0.03 -6.67 -15.36
N THR A 302 -1.27 -6.18 -15.56
CA THR A 302 -2.22 -6.77 -16.48
C THR A 302 -1.75 -6.66 -17.93
N ASN A 303 -1.32 -5.47 -18.34
CA ASN A 303 -0.84 -5.22 -19.69
C ASN A 303 0.45 -6.01 -19.95
N LEU A 304 1.39 -6.01 -19.00
CA LEU A 304 2.62 -6.82 -19.11
C LEU A 304 2.31 -8.31 -19.27
N TYR A 305 1.32 -8.84 -18.53
CA TYR A 305 0.90 -10.23 -18.68
C TYR A 305 0.20 -10.50 -20.01
N ARG A 306 -0.59 -9.56 -20.51
CA ARG A 306 -1.23 -9.68 -21.83
C ARG A 306 -0.19 -9.78 -22.94
N GLU A 307 0.82 -8.94 -22.90
CA GLU A 307 1.88 -8.88 -23.92
C GLU A 307 2.83 -10.08 -23.85
N THR A 308 3.27 -10.45 -22.65
CA THR A 308 4.34 -11.45 -22.50
C THR A 308 3.85 -12.87 -22.27
N GLY A 309 2.68 -13.02 -21.61
CA GLY A 309 2.17 -14.31 -21.15
C GLY A 309 2.92 -14.93 -19.98
N ASP A 310 3.92 -14.25 -19.49
CA ASP A 310 4.79 -14.77 -18.45
C ASP A 310 4.40 -14.19 -17.07
N ILE A 311 3.75 -15.06 -16.27
CA ILE A 311 3.32 -14.70 -14.91
C ILE A 311 4.50 -14.54 -13.96
N TYR A 312 5.62 -15.22 -14.22
CA TYR A 312 6.81 -15.13 -13.38
C TYR A 312 7.54 -13.81 -13.62
N LEU A 313 7.65 -13.38 -14.87
CA LEU A 313 8.15 -12.05 -15.23
C LEU A 313 7.32 -10.96 -14.56
N VAL A 314 5.99 -11.05 -14.63
CA VAL A 314 5.11 -10.09 -13.98
C VAL A 314 5.30 -10.08 -12.47
N ALA A 315 5.43 -11.26 -11.84
CA ALA A 315 5.66 -11.35 -10.40
C ALA A 315 7.01 -10.74 -10.00
N ASP A 316 8.06 -10.97 -10.77
CA ASP A 316 9.40 -10.43 -10.54
C ASP A 316 9.43 -8.90 -10.67
N VAL A 317 8.97 -8.37 -11.81
CA VAL A 317 8.91 -6.91 -12.06
C VAL A 317 8.09 -6.21 -10.99
N LEU A 318 6.92 -6.77 -10.62
CA LEU A 318 6.11 -6.24 -9.54
C LEU A 318 6.68 -6.53 -8.14
N GLY A 319 7.68 -7.40 -7.98
CA GLY A 319 8.25 -7.78 -6.69
C GLY A 319 7.21 -8.39 -5.76
N HIS A 320 6.48 -9.38 -6.26
CA HIS A 320 5.60 -10.21 -5.48
C HIS A 320 6.39 -11.40 -4.93
N SER A 321 6.41 -11.56 -3.62
CA SER A 321 7.08 -12.69 -2.96
C SER A 321 6.38 -14.03 -3.20
N ASP A 322 5.11 -14.01 -3.57
CA ASP A 322 4.29 -15.18 -3.88
C ASP A 322 3.60 -14.99 -5.23
N VAL A 323 3.98 -15.83 -6.19
CA VAL A 323 3.42 -15.87 -7.55
C VAL A 323 1.92 -16.21 -7.53
N ASN A 324 1.42 -16.94 -6.53
CA ASN A 324 -0.01 -17.22 -6.40
C ASN A 324 -0.84 -15.95 -6.20
N THR A 325 -0.28 -14.92 -5.57
CA THR A 325 -0.91 -13.60 -5.48
C THR A 325 -1.11 -13.02 -6.88
N THR A 326 -0.11 -13.15 -7.75
CA THR A 326 -0.16 -12.71 -9.15
C THR A 326 -1.16 -13.54 -9.94
N LYS A 327 -1.11 -14.87 -9.82
CA LYS A 327 -1.98 -15.80 -10.56
C LYS A 327 -3.47 -15.55 -10.31
N LYS A 328 -3.88 -15.30 -9.08
CA LYS A 328 -5.27 -14.96 -8.74
C LYS A 328 -5.75 -13.68 -9.43
N HIS A 329 -4.86 -12.72 -9.64
CA HIS A 329 -5.19 -11.44 -10.30
C HIS A 329 -5.41 -11.57 -11.81
N TYR A 330 -4.88 -12.62 -12.45
CA TYR A 330 -4.88 -12.75 -13.90
C TYR A 330 -5.68 -13.96 -14.43
N ALA A 331 -6.40 -14.66 -13.55
CA ALA A 331 -7.17 -15.85 -13.91
C ALA A 331 -8.18 -15.62 -15.07
N ALA A 332 -8.81 -14.44 -15.12
CA ALA A 332 -9.73 -14.08 -16.20
C ALA A 332 -9.01 -13.93 -17.56
N ILE A 333 -7.77 -13.43 -17.57
CA ILE A 333 -6.95 -13.30 -18.78
C ILE A 333 -6.46 -14.67 -19.25
N GLU A 334 -6.21 -15.61 -18.34
CA GLU A 334 -5.88 -16.99 -18.70
C GLU A 334 -7.00 -17.67 -19.49
N ASP A 335 -8.27 -17.41 -19.16
CA ASP A 335 -9.39 -17.99 -19.90
C ASP A 335 -9.48 -17.43 -21.33
N GLU A 336 -9.29 -16.13 -21.51
CA GLU A 336 -9.22 -15.49 -22.82
C GLU A 336 -8.06 -16.07 -23.67
N ARG A 337 -6.90 -16.28 -23.04
CA ARG A 337 -5.74 -16.92 -23.70
C ARG A 337 -5.98 -18.37 -24.05
N ARG A 338 -6.63 -19.14 -23.18
CA ARG A 338 -7.02 -20.52 -23.49
C ARG A 338 -7.95 -20.56 -24.72
N ARG A 339 -8.88 -19.62 -24.83
CA ARG A 339 -9.76 -19.48 -26.00
C ARG A 339 -8.98 -19.13 -27.27
N SER A 340 -8.03 -18.20 -27.20
CA SER A 340 -7.19 -17.83 -28.34
C SER A 340 -6.25 -18.97 -28.76
N ALA A 341 -5.73 -19.71 -27.77
CA ALA A 341 -4.84 -20.85 -28.04
C ALA A 341 -5.51 -22.08 -28.71
N ARG A 342 -6.85 -22.12 -28.79
CA ARG A 342 -7.58 -23.26 -29.37
C ARG A 342 -7.14 -23.65 -30.80
N ASN A 343 -6.65 -22.67 -31.56
CA ASN A 343 -6.20 -22.84 -32.95
C ASN A 343 -4.67 -22.81 -33.09
N ALA A 344 -3.90 -22.75 -31.97
CA ALA A 344 -2.44 -22.66 -32.00
C ALA A 344 -1.80 -24.01 -32.42
N VAL A 345 -2.48 -25.12 -32.12
CA VAL A 345 -2.03 -26.47 -32.54
C VAL A 345 -2.72 -26.84 -33.82
N LYS A 346 -1.97 -26.87 -34.91
CA LYS A 346 -2.45 -27.37 -36.22
C LYS A 346 -2.36 -28.89 -36.19
N LEU A 347 -3.50 -29.58 -36.36
CA LEU A 347 -3.56 -31.04 -36.38
C LEU A 347 -3.17 -31.65 -37.75
N ARG A 348 -3.26 -30.85 -38.82
CA ARG A 348 -2.85 -31.25 -40.16
C ARG A 348 -2.26 -30.02 -40.85
N GLU A 349 -1.13 -30.18 -41.52
CA GLU A 349 -0.65 -29.23 -42.52
C GLU A 349 -1.49 -29.44 -43.79
N HIS A 350 -2.23 -28.44 -44.20
CA HIS A 350 -2.78 -28.41 -45.55
C HIS A 350 -1.62 -28.08 -46.48
N LEU A 351 -1.10 -29.10 -47.20
CA LEU A 351 -0.25 -28.88 -48.36
C LEU A 351 -1.13 -28.18 -49.40
N GLU A 352 -0.86 -26.89 -49.65
CA GLU A 352 -1.32 -26.19 -50.82
C GLU A 352 -0.47 -26.58 -52.04
#